data_bdbc70318d5453a7ee4109d4031b8db9
#
_entry.id   bdbc70318d5453a7ee4109d4031b8db9
#
_cell.length_a   1.000
_cell.length_b   1.000
_cell.length_c   1.000
_cell.angle_alpha   90.00
_cell.angle_beta   90.00
_cell.angle_gamma   90.00
#
_symmetry.space_group_name_H-M   'P 1'
#
loop_
_entity.id
_entity.type
_entity.pdbx_description
1 polymer ?
#
loop_
_entity_poly.entity_id
_entity_poly.type
_entity_poly.pdbx_seq_one_letter_code
_entity_poly.pdbx_strand_id
1 'polypeptide(L)'
;MIEVSKTVAQFIGDFKALDYCCHRIIELNQELEVLNHKKLGLSHDHEDLSKEQMKSNYPMPTYQRTFTSKLALLETIEEREREIAYYQKRINECKAFELLGYTDMNIMYDLYFFRMSQYDVADKYGFSRSGLKKHVHAMIKSIL
;
A
#
# COMPACT_ATOMS: atom_id res chain seq x y z
N MET A 1 -26.10 -1.40 19.79
CA MET A 1 -25.44 -0.72 18.67
C MET A 1 -25.85 -1.41 17.38
N ILE A 2 -26.42 -0.70 16.45
CA ILE A 2 -26.86 -1.28 15.18
C ILE A 2 -25.67 -1.23 14.24
N GLU A 3 -25.15 -2.40 13.86
CA GLU A 3 -24.17 -2.46 12.79
C GLU A 3 -24.85 -2.11 11.47
N VAL A 4 -24.36 -1.08 10.82
CA VAL A 4 -24.82 -0.73 9.48
C VAL A 4 -24.10 -1.65 8.49
N SER A 5 -24.83 -2.56 7.87
CA SER A 5 -24.28 -3.40 6.82
C SER A 5 -23.81 -2.54 5.65
N LYS A 6 -22.65 -2.86 5.09
CA LYS A 6 -22.12 -2.19 3.90
C LYS A 6 -23.03 -2.46 2.71
N THR A 7 -23.21 -1.46 1.87
CA THR A 7 -23.88 -1.65 0.58
C THR A 7 -22.94 -2.33 -0.39
N VAL A 8 -23.48 -2.90 -1.46
CA VAL A 8 -22.67 -3.47 -2.56
C VAL A 8 -21.71 -2.44 -3.14
N ALA A 9 -22.19 -1.20 -3.32
CA ALA A 9 -21.36 -0.12 -3.85
C ALA A 9 -20.18 0.21 -2.92
N GLN A 10 -20.40 0.21 -1.61
CA GLN A 10 -19.33 0.43 -0.63
C GLN A 10 -18.31 -0.70 -0.65
N PHE A 11 -18.75 -1.94 -0.76
CA PHE A 11 -17.86 -3.09 -0.86
C PHE A 11 -16.99 -3.01 -2.12
N ILE A 12 -17.58 -2.69 -3.26
CA ILE A 12 -16.84 -2.50 -4.53
C ILE A 12 -15.82 -1.37 -4.38
N GLY A 13 -16.21 -0.26 -3.75
CA GLY A 13 -15.31 0.85 -3.48
C GLY A 13 -14.13 0.44 -2.62
N ASP A 14 -14.38 -0.32 -1.55
CA ASP A 14 -13.34 -0.85 -0.67
C ASP A 14 -12.41 -1.82 -1.43
N PHE A 15 -12.98 -2.69 -2.27
CA PHE A 15 -12.19 -3.61 -3.08
C PHE A 15 -11.29 -2.89 -4.08
N LYS A 16 -11.82 -1.86 -4.75
CA LYS A 16 -11.00 -1.02 -5.64
C LYS A 16 -9.87 -0.33 -4.90
N ALA A 17 -10.12 0.09 -3.67
CA ALA A 17 -9.10 0.72 -2.82
C ALA A 17 -7.97 -0.26 -2.45
N LEU A 18 -8.21 -1.56 -2.46
CA LEU A 18 -7.16 -2.56 -2.24
C LEU A 18 -6.08 -2.52 -3.30
N ASP A 19 -6.44 -2.29 -4.55
CA ASP A 19 -5.47 -2.13 -5.64
C ASP A 19 -4.51 -0.98 -5.33
N TYR A 20 -5.04 0.17 -4.96
CA TYR A 20 -4.23 1.31 -4.53
C TYR A 20 -3.38 0.97 -3.32
N CYS A 21 -3.95 0.31 -2.30
CA CYS A 21 -3.22 -0.08 -1.09
C CYS A 21 -2.05 -1.00 -1.41
N CYS A 22 -2.26 -2.00 -2.26
CA CYS A 22 -1.21 -2.94 -2.65
C CYS A 22 -0.08 -2.24 -3.40
N HIS A 23 -0.42 -1.40 -4.38
CA HIS A 23 0.58 -0.63 -5.14
C HIS A 23 1.34 0.34 -4.24
N ARG A 24 0.64 1.01 -3.33
CA ARG A 24 1.27 1.95 -2.41
C ARG A 24 2.22 1.27 -1.44
N ILE A 25 1.88 0.07 -0.97
CA ILE A 25 2.78 -0.73 -0.11
C ILE A 25 4.06 -1.09 -0.87
N ILE A 26 3.94 -1.50 -2.13
CA ILE A 26 5.11 -1.81 -2.97
C ILE A 26 6.01 -0.58 -3.13
N GLU A 27 5.42 0.57 -3.47
CA GLU A 27 6.15 1.83 -3.60
C GLU A 27 6.85 2.23 -2.30
N LEU A 28 6.14 2.12 -1.17
CA LEU A 28 6.68 2.47 0.15
C LEU A 28 7.82 1.54 0.56
N ASN A 29 7.73 0.24 0.24
CA ASN A 29 8.82 -0.69 0.49
C ASN A 29 10.06 -0.34 -0.33
N GLN A 30 9.89 0.09 -1.58
CA GLN A 30 10.99 0.55 -2.42
C GLN A 30 11.60 1.84 -1.85
N GLU A 31 10.77 2.78 -1.41
CA GLU A 31 11.23 4.01 -0.74
C GLU A 31 12.02 3.68 0.54
N LEU A 32 11.52 2.74 1.35
CA LEU A 32 12.20 2.30 2.57
C LEU A 32 13.56 1.67 2.28
N GLU A 33 13.68 0.90 1.22
CA GLU A 33 14.95 0.31 0.82
C GLU A 33 15.98 1.41 0.52
N VAL A 34 15.59 2.41 -0.25
CA VAL A 34 16.43 3.58 -0.54
C VAL A 34 16.80 4.34 0.73
N LEU A 35 15.81 4.60 1.58
CA LEU A 35 16.01 5.32 2.85
C LEU A 35 16.94 4.57 3.81
N ASN A 36 16.81 3.25 3.89
CA ASN A 36 17.69 2.43 4.71
C ASN A 36 19.13 2.42 4.19
N HIS A 37 19.33 2.44 2.88
CA HIS A 37 20.65 2.62 2.29
C HIS A 37 21.25 3.98 2.65
N LYS A 38 20.46 5.04 2.59
CA LYS A 38 20.91 6.38 3.02
C LYS A 38 21.27 6.41 4.51
N LYS A 39 20.50 5.72 5.32
CA LYS A 39 20.73 5.59 6.76
C LYS A 39 22.10 4.92 7.03
N LEU A 40 22.41 3.86 6.33
CA LEU A 40 23.71 3.18 6.42
C LEU A 40 24.84 4.09 5.97
N GLY A 41 24.65 4.79 4.84
CA GLY A 41 25.63 5.75 4.32
C GLY A 41 25.90 6.88 5.29
N LEU A 42 24.85 7.47 5.91
CA LEU A 42 25.00 8.52 6.91
C LEU A 42 25.72 8.03 8.16
N SER A 43 25.45 6.81 8.60
CA SER A 43 26.13 6.23 9.75
C SER A 43 27.62 6.02 9.50
N HIS A 44 27.98 5.59 8.29
CA HIS A 44 29.36 5.41 7.87
C HIS A 44 30.06 6.75 7.66
N ASP A 45 29.44 7.66 6.91
CA ASP A 45 29.96 9.01 6.66
C ASP A 45 30.13 9.81 7.95
N HIS A 46 29.29 9.56 8.94
CA HIS A 46 29.38 10.20 10.25
C HIS A 46 30.72 9.88 10.93
N GLU A 47 31.19 8.65 10.88
CA GLU A 47 32.48 8.26 11.42
C GLU A 47 33.63 8.97 10.71
N ASP A 48 33.56 9.03 9.38
CA ASP A 48 34.57 9.70 8.55
C ASP A 48 34.55 11.22 8.76
N LEU A 49 33.36 11.82 8.81
CA LEU A 49 33.18 13.24 9.05
C LEU A 49 33.68 13.66 10.43
N SER A 50 33.56 12.81 11.44
CA SER A 50 34.08 13.07 12.78
C SER A 50 35.59 13.23 12.78
N LYS A 51 36.29 12.45 11.97
CA LYS A 51 37.75 12.54 11.82
C LYS A 51 38.16 13.81 11.08
N GLU A 52 37.46 14.17 10.04
CA GLU A 52 37.70 15.42 9.29
C GLU A 52 37.37 16.65 10.13
N GLN A 53 36.33 16.57 10.91
CA GLN A 53 35.89 17.67 11.78
C GLN A 53 36.96 18.05 12.82
N MET A 54 37.70 17.11 13.32
CA MET A 54 38.83 17.37 14.21
C MET A 54 39.94 18.17 13.57
N LYS A 55 39.96 18.22 12.24
CA LYS A 55 41.00 18.92 11.45
C LYS A 55 40.52 20.25 10.88
N SER A 56 39.24 20.60 10.98
CA SER A 56 38.67 21.79 10.35
C SER A 56 38.01 22.73 11.32
N ASN A 57 38.17 24.03 11.11
CA ASN A 57 37.61 25.10 11.96
C ASN A 57 36.27 25.61 11.42
N TYR A 58 35.32 24.74 11.14
CA TYR A 58 33.99 25.15 10.70
C TYR A 58 33.16 25.70 11.86
N PRO A 59 32.44 26.84 11.68
CA PRO A 59 31.63 27.44 12.74
C PRO A 59 30.49 26.53 13.22
N MET A 60 29.96 25.68 12.32
CA MET A 60 29.00 24.66 12.68
C MET A 60 29.59 23.28 12.42
N PRO A 61 29.69 22.41 13.43
CA PRO A 61 30.27 21.10 13.25
C PRO A 61 29.51 20.28 12.20
N THR A 62 30.20 19.74 11.21
CA THR A 62 29.66 18.82 10.21
C THR A 62 28.96 17.64 10.88
N TYR A 63 29.47 17.22 12.02
CA TYR A 63 28.88 16.24 12.91
C TYR A 63 27.43 16.57 13.28
N GLN A 64 27.11 17.80 13.70
CA GLN A 64 25.74 18.20 14.06
C GLN A 64 24.80 18.20 12.87
N ARG A 65 25.27 18.61 11.68
CA ARG A 65 24.48 18.56 10.45
C ARG A 65 24.18 17.12 10.05
N THR A 66 25.15 16.23 10.11
CA THR A 66 24.97 14.82 9.82
C THR A 66 23.99 14.16 10.79
N PHE A 67 24.11 14.49 12.07
CA PHE A 67 23.22 13.98 13.11
C PHE A 67 21.76 14.45 12.89
N THR A 68 21.57 15.72 12.59
CA THR A 68 20.24 16.29 12.29
C THR A 68 19.63 15.63 11.06
N SER A 69 20.42 15.43 10.01
CA SER A 69 19.97 14.75 8.79
C SER A 69 19.59 13.30 9.06
N LYS A 70 20.34 12.62 9.93
CA LYS A 70 20.04 11.25 10.34
C LYS A 70 18.72 11.17 11.13
N LEU A 71 18.48 12.11 12.03
CA LEU A 71 17.20 12.17 12.78
C LEU A 71 16.02 12.39 11.84
N ALA A 72 16.14 13.34 10.91
CA ALA A 72 15.08 13.61 9.92
C ALA A 72 14.83 12.38 9.06
N LEU A 73 15.86 11.65 8.68
CA LEU A 73 15.75 10.43 7.91
C LEU A 73 15.04 9.32 8.68
N LEU A 74 15.38 9.15 9.96
CA LEU A 74 14.72 8.17 10.83
C LEU A 74 13.23 8.48 11.00
N GLU A 75 12.88 9.74 11.17
CA GLU A 75 11.48 10.18 11.24
C GLU A 75 10.73 9.84 9.95
N THR A 76 11.35 10.09 8.80
CA THR A 76 10.76 9.74 7.49
C THR A 76 10.55 8.24 7.36
N ILE A 77 11.51 7.44 7.78
CA ILE A 77 11.39 5.96 7.78
C ILE A 77 10.21 5.52 8.64
N GLU A 78 10.09 6.06 9.84
CA GLU A 78 8.97 5.75 10.74
C GLU A 78 7.61 6.12 10.14
N GLU A 79 7.51 7.28 9.48
CA GLU A 79 6.30 7.70 8.78
C GLU A 79 5.91 6.72 7.68
N ARG A 80 6.87 6.28 6.87
CA ARG A 80 6.63 5.31 5.79
C ARG A 80 6.20 3.96 6.34
N GLU A 81 6.81 3.51 7.42
CA GLU A 81 6.41 2.27 8.10
C GLU A 81 4.99 2.35 8.66
N ARG A 82 4.59 3.48 9.22
CA ARG A 82 3.21 3.70 9.68
C ARG A 82 2.22 3.69 8.53
N GLU A 83 2.56 4.30 7.40
CA GLU A 83 1.70 4.26 6.21
C GLU A 83 1.50 2.83 5.70
N ILE A 84 2.56 2.03 5.65
CA ILE A 84 2.48 0.62 5.27
C ILE A 84 1.55 -0.14 6.21
N ALA A 85 1.71 0.05 7.51
CA ALA A 85 0.86 -0.60 8.51
C ALA A 85 -0.62 -0.21 8.33
N TYR A 86 -0.90 1.05 8.01
CA TYR A 86 -2.25 1.54 7.73
C TYR A 86 -2.86 0.83 6.52
N TYR A 87 -2.12 0.74 5.42
CA TYR A 87 -2.62 0.09 4.20
C TYR A 87 -2.78 -1.42 4.39
N GLN A 88 -1.87 -2.08 5.10
CA GLN A 88 -1.99 -3.50 5.43
C GLN A 88 -3.22 -3.77 6.28
N LYS A 89 -3.52 -2.90 7.24
CA LYS A 89 -4.73 -3.00 8.06
C LYS A 89 -5.98 -2.90 7.20
N ARG A 90 -6.02 -1.96 6.26
CA ARG A 90 -7.16 -1.82 5.34
C ARG A 90 -7.36 -3.08 4.48
N ILE A 91 -6.27 -3.67 3.99
CA ILE A 91 -6.33 -4.91 3.22
C ILE A 91 -6.89 -6.03 4.09
N ASN A 92 -6.42 -6.17 5.32
CA ASN A 92 -6.85 -7.22 6.24
C ASN A 92 -8.31 -7.06 6.68
N GLU A 93 -8.79 -5.84 6.78
CA GLU A 93 -10.20 -5.56 7.12
C GLU A 93 -11.16 -5.89 5.98
N CYS A 94 -10.67 -5.93 4.73
CA CYS A 94 -11.49 -6.35 3.60
C CYS A 94 -11.53 -7.87 3.53
N LYS A 95 -12.67 -8.43 3.91
CA LYS A 95 -12.85 -9.89 3.99
C LYS A 95 -13.09 -10.56 2.64
N ALA A 96 -12.95 -9.84 1.52
CA ALA A 96 -13.18 -10.40 0.19
C ALA A 96 -12.32 -11.62 -0.08
N PHE A 97 -11.06 -11.59 0.34
CA PHE A 97 -10.11 -12.68 0.15
C PHE A 97 -10.50 -13.97 0.90
N GLU A 98 -11.26 -13.85 1.98
CA GLU A 98 -11.70 -14.98 2.79
C GLU A 98 -13.08 -15.50 2.37
N LEU A 99 -13.93 -14.61 1.89
CA LEU A 99 -15.35 -14.90 1.67
C LEU A 99 -15.70 -15.26 0.23
N LEU A 100 -14.91 -14.82 -0.74
CA LEU A 100 -15.16 -15.09 -2.16
C LEU A 100 -14.49 -16.38 -2.61
N GLY A 101 -15.17 -17.16 -3.42
CA GLY A 101 -14.60 -18.33 -4.07
C GLY A 101 -13.58 -17.94 -5.14
N TYR A 102 -12.82 -18.94 -5.61
CA TYR A 102 -11.75 -18.73 -6.58
C TYR A 102 -12.20 -18.02 -7.85
N THR A 103 -13.28 -18.49 -8.46
CA THR A 103 -13.81 -17.89 -9.72
C THR A 103 -14.30 -16.47 -9.48
N ASP A 104 -15.05 -16.26 -8.40
CA ASP A 104 -15.61 -14.95 -8.06
C ASP A 104 -14.50 -13.95 -7.73
N MET A 105 -13.45 -14.40 -7.07
CA MET A 105 -12.29 -13.57 -6.78
C MET A 105 -11.57 -13.15 -8.06
N ASN A 106 -11.43 -14.07 -9.02
CA ASN A 106 -10.85 -13.76 -10.32
C ASN A 106 -11.70 -12.77 -11.13
N ILE A 107 -13.01 -12.87 -11.06
CA ILE A 107 -13.91 -11.89 -11.68
C ILE A 107 -13.68 -10.50 -11.09
N MET A 108 -13.58 -10.41 -9.77
CA MET A 108 -13.32 -9.15 -9.08
C MET A 108 -11.96 -8.56 -9.46
N TYR A 109 -10.90 -9.39 -9.54
CA TYR A 109 -9.59 -8.94 -10.00
C TYR A 109 -9.64 -8.43 -11.44
N ASP A 110 -10.25 -9.15 -12.33
CA ASP A 110 -10.32 -8.76 -13.74
C ASP A 110 -11.07 -7.44 -13.92
N LEU A 111 -12.16 -7.24 -13.19
CA LEU A 111 -12.96 -6.02 -13.27
C LEU A 111 -12.25 -4.81 -12.64
N TYR A 112 -11.68 -4.98 -11.46
CA TYR A 112 -11.30 -3.84 -10.61
C TYR A 112 -9.79 -3.65 -10.44
N PHE A 113 -8.99 -4.69 -10.58
CA PHE A 113 -7.53 -4.59 -10.52
C PHE A 113 -6.92 -4.47 -11.92
N PHE A 114 -7.29 -5.37 -12.81
CA PHE A 114 -6.81 -5.36 -14.19
C PHE A 114 -7.60 -4.42 -15.09
N ARG A 115 -8.70 -3.89 -14.59
CA ARG A 115 -9.58 -2.93 -15.28
C ARG A 115 -10.01 -3.39 -16.67
N MET A 116 -10.28 -4.67 -16.81
CA MET A 116 -10.87 -5.21 -18.01
C MET A 116 -12.27 -4.65 -18.21
N SER A 117 -12.68 -4.49 -19.46
CA SER A 117 -14.05 -4.05 -19.74
C SER A 117 -15.05 -5.10 -19.24
N GLN A 118 -16.23 -4.64 -18.84
CA GLN A 118 -17.31 -5.56 -18.44
C GLN A 118 -17.66 -6.52 -19.57
N TYR A 119 -17.50 -6.09 -20.80
CA TYR A 119 -17.72 -6.88 -22.01
C TYR A 119 -16.75 -8.07 -22.05
N ASP A 120 -15.46 -7.80 -21.89
CA ASP A 120 -14.41 -8.83 -21.96
C ASP A 120 -14.51 -9.81 -20.80
N VAL A 121 -14.83 -9.33 -19.60
CA VAL A 121 -15.01 -10.18 -18.43
C VAL A 121 -16.24 -11.08 -18.60
N ALA A 122 -17.35 -10.52 -19.06
CA ALA A 122 -18.57 -11.29 -19.33
C ALA A 122 -18.29 -12.41 -20.37
N ASP A 123 -17.60 -12.09 -21.43
CA ASP A 123 -17.23 -13.04 -22.47
C ASP A 123 -16.30 -14.14 -21.93
N LYS A 124 -15.29 -13.74 -21.15
CA LYS A 124 -14.32 -14.66 -20.55
C LYS A 124 -14.98 -15.72 -19.64
N TYR A 125 -15.98 -15.33 -18.87
CA TYR A 125 -16.65 -16.22 -17.91
C TYR A 125 -18.01 -16.73 -18.35
N GLY A 126 -18.40 -16.45 -19.60
CA GLY A 126 -19.64 -16.97 -20.18
C GLY A 126 -20.91 -16.27 -19.71
N PHE A 127 -20.84 -15.00 -19.33
CA PHE A 127 -21.98 -14.19 -18.94
C PHE A 127 -22.41 -13.23 -20.05
N SER A 128 -23.68 -12.84 -20.06
CA SER A 128 -24.10 -11.62 -20.75
C SER A 128 -23.67 -10.40 -19.91
N ARG A 129 -23.65 -9.20 -20.51
CA ARG A 129 -23.29 -7.97 -19.77
C ARG A 129 -24.16 -7.76 -18.54
N SER A 130 -25.49 -7.87 -18.74
CA SER A 130 -26.43 -7.75 -17.62
C SER A 130 -26.33 -8.92 -16.64
N GLY A 131 -26.04 -10.12 -17.12
CA GLY A 131 -25.83 -11.31 -16.29
C GLY A 131 -24.61 -11.20 -15.42
N LEU A 132 -23.49 -10.67 -15.94
CA LEU A 132 -22.29 -10.42 -15.14
C LEU A 132 -22.57 -9.42 -14.00
N LYS A 133 -23.23 -8.32 -14.33
CA LYS A 133 -23.56 -7.29 -13.33
C LYS A 133 -24.47 -7.84 -12.22
N LYS A 134 -25.47 -8.64 -12.58
CA LYS A 134 -26.35 -9.30 -11.62
C LYS A 134 -25.60 -10.32 -10.78
N HIS A 135 -24.70 -11.10 -11.40
CA HIS A 135 -23.88 -12.08 -10.69
C HIS A 135 -22.98 -11.41 -9.64
N VAL A 136 -22.26 -10.37 -10.04
CA VAL A 136 -21.38 -9.61 -9.13
C VAL A 136 -22.18 -9.02 -7.97
N HIS A 137 -23.33 -8.43 -8.25
CA HIS A 137 -24.20 -7.86 -7.23
C HIS A 137 -24.70 -8.92 -6.23
N ALA A 138 -25.19 -10.05 -6.74
CA ALA A 138 -25.69 -11.14 -5.91
C ALA A 138 -24.57 -11.78 -5.08
N MET A 139 -23.40 -12.00 -5.67
CA MET A 139 -22.22 -12.54 -5.02
C MET A 139 -21.78 -11.68 -3.83
N ILE A 140 -21.66 -10.38 -4.05
CA ILE A 140 -21.26 -9.44 -2.98
C ILE A 140 -22.34 -9.38 -1.92
N LYS A 141 -23.61 -9.30 -2.31
CA LYS A 141 -24.73 -9.24 -1.37
C LYS A 141 -24.79 -10.48 -0.47
N SER A 142 -24.40 -11.64 -0.99
CA SER A 142 -24.41 -12.89 -0.22
C SER A 142 -23.38 -12.93 0.91
N ILE A 143 -22.30 -12.14 0.82
CA ILE A 143 -21.24 -12.09 1.83
C ILE A 143 -21.33 -10.88 2.76
N LEU A 144 -22.25 -9.99 2.50
CA LEU A 144 -22.50 -8.83 3.39
C LEU A 144 -23.45 -9.20 4.59
#